data_06e87f27439641ff43c65a2f8433f562
#
_entry.id   06e87f27439641ff43c65a2f8433f562
#
_cell.length_a   1.000
_cell.length_b   1.000
_cell.length_c   1.000
_cell.angle_alpha   90.00
_cell.angle_beta   90.00
_cell.angle_gamma   90.00
#
_symmetry.space_group_name_H-M   'P 1'
#
loop_
_entity.id
_entity.type
_entity.pdbx_description
1 polymer ?
#
loop_
_entity_poly.entity_id
_entity_poly.type
_entity_poly.pdbx_seq_one_letter_code
_entity_poly.pdbx_strand_id
1 'polypeptide(L)'
;MNQLEPLGILILKSLGTQILLDLENCNSDILDDIDLIKNILKEAASLSGATIIGETFHKFQPVGVTGVVSIAEYHICIHTWPEYSYASVDIFSCGDDFNLETASQIIGQRLESTDSFSRVIERGLRDGQSNEDSNK
;
A
#
# COMPACT_ATOMS: atom_id res chain seq x y z
N MET A 1 17.10 -5.74 -11.28
CA MET A 1 17.57 -5.67 -11.27
C MET A 1 18.73 -5.35 -11.12
N ASN A 2 19.34 -5.01 -11.40
CA ASN A 2 20.41 -4.95 -11.16
C ASN A 2 21.16 -3.88 -11.50
N GLN A 3 21.73 -3.34 -10.96
CA GLN A 3 22.39 -2.38 -11.17
C GLN A 3 23.65 -2.57 -10.75
N LEU A 4 24.43 -2.59 -11.25
CA LEU A 4 25.60 -2.89 -10.80
C LEU A 4 26.51 -1.96 -11.08
N GLU A 5 27.28 -1.67 -11.12
CA GLU A 5 28.17 -0.85 -11.33
C GLU A 5 29.24 -0.94 -11.41
N PRO A 6 29.96 -0.43 -11.69
CA PRO A 6 29.93 0.62 -12.50
C PRO A 6 30.31 0.26 -13.75
N LEU A 7 30.93 0.38 -14.25
CA LEU A 7 31.31 0.02 -15.40
C LEU A 7 30.33 -0.43 -16.25
N GLY A 8 29.58 0.22 -16.66
CA GLY A 8 28.81 -0.20 -17.62
C GLY A 8 27.63 -0.81 -17.24
N ILE A 9 27.22 -0.67 -16.19
CA ILE A 9 26.19 -1.30 -15.81
C ILE A 9 24.97 -0.58 -15.93
N LEU A 10 23.87 -1.13 -16.07
CA LEU A 10 22.68 -0.55 -16.17
C LEU A 10 22.13 -0.21 -14.86
N ILE A 11 21.73 0.94 -14.60
CA ILE A 11 21.07 1.30 -13.42
C ILE A 11 19.65 1.49 -13.74
N LEU A 12 18.76 0.80 -13.06
CA LEU A 12 17.34 0.91 -13.30
C LEU A 12 16.66 1.71 -12.20
N LYS A 13 15.68 2.47 -12.58
CA LYS A 13 14.87 3.19 -11.64
C LYS A 13 13.48 2.77 -11.84
N SER A 14 12.64 2.80 -10.85
CA SER A 14 11.23 2.48 -11.01
C SER A 14 10.42 3.75 -10.91
N LEU A 15 9.30 3.80 -11.57
CA LEU A 15 8.39 4.92 -11.46
C LEU A 15 7.54 4.83 -10.22
N GLY A 16 7.38 3.65 -9.70
CA GLY A 16 6.63 3.46 -8.47
C GLY A 16 6.91 2.13 -7.85
N THR A 17 6.56 1.98 -6.59
CA THR A 17 6.73 0.74 -5.84
C THR A 17 5.40 0.34 -5.28
N GLN A 18 5.06 -0.94 -5.41
CA GLN A 18 3.82 -1.46 -4.91
C GLN A 18 4.08 -2.56 -3.91
N ILE A 19 3.36 -2.51 -2.78
CA ILE A 19 3.42 -3.60 -1.82
C ILE A 19 2.10 -4.29 -1.86
N LEU A 20 2.12 -5.61 -1.93
CA LEU A 20 0.93 -6.43 -1.84
C LEU A 20 1.01 -7.15 -0.50
N LEU A 21 -0.04 -7.01 0.32
CA LEU A 21 -0.05 -7.62 1.64
C LEU A 21 -1.22 -8.56 1.78
N ASP A 22 -0.96 -9.73 2.33
CA ASP A 22 -2.00 -10.63 2.76
C ASP A 22 -1.91 -10.67 4.27
N LEU A 23 -2.95 -10.24 4.95
CA LEU A 23 -2.97 -10.18 6.41
C LEU A 23 -3.93 -11.25 6.91
N GLU A 24 -3.39 -12.19 7.69
CA GLU A 24 -4.16 -13.32 8.19
C GLU A 24 -4.42 -13.20 9.67
N ASN A 25 -5.39 -13.90 10.13
CA ASN A 25 -5.77 -13.95 11.54
C ASN A 25 -6.05 -12.56 12.10
N CYS A 26 -6.68 -11.73 11.31
CA CYS A 26 -7.08 -10.41 11.74
C CYS A 26 -8.31 -10.51 12.65
N ASN A 27 -8.58 -9.44 13.37
CA ASN A 27 -9.78 -9.37 14.20
C ASN A 27 -10.98 -9.20 13.28
N SER A 28 -11.85 -10.19 13.21
CA SER A 28 -12.96 -10.17 12.26
C SER A 28 -13.97 -9.06 12.53
N ASP A 29 -14.13 -8.65 13.77
CA ASP A 29 -15.06 -7.57 14.05
C ASP A 29 -14.52 -6.25 13.48
N ILE A 30 -13.23 -6.03 13.54
CA ILE A 30 -12.63 -4.85 12.97
C ILE A 30 -12.77 -4.90 11.45
N LEU A 31 -12.57 -6.07 10.87
CA LEU A 31 -12.64 -6.20 9.42
C LEU A 31 -14.01 -5.89 8.85
N ASP A 32 -15.06 -6.00 9.67
CA ASP A 32 -16.40 -5.75 9.20
C ASP A 32 -16.90 -4.36 9.58
N ASP A 33 -16.06 -3.54 10.18
CA ASP A 33 -16.48 -2.22 10.66
C ASP A 33 -15.94 -1.17 9.70
N ILE A 34 -16.79 -0.63 8.85
CA ILE A 34 -16.37 0.28 7.81
C ILE A 34 -15.74 1.54 8.39
N ASP A 35 -16.22 2.01 9.52
CA ASP A 35 -15.67 3.24 10.09
C ASP A 35 -14.28 3.00 10.65
N LEU A 36 -14.05 1.85 11.26
CA LEU A 36 -12.73 1.52 11.75
C LEU A 36 -11.76 1.31 10.59
N ILE A 37 -12.18 0.61 9.55
CA ILE A 37 -11.33 0.38 8.39
C ILE A 37 -10.96 1.72 7.76
N LYS A 38 -11.92 2.62 7.63
CA LYS A 38 -11.64 3.91 7.06
C LYS A 38 -10.61 4.65 7.90
N ASN A 39 -10.79 4.67 9.21
CA ASN A 39 -9.86 5.37 10.07
C ASN A 39 -8.48 4.74 10.04
N ILE A 40 -8.39 3.44 9.96
CA ILE A 40 -7.10 2.74 9.91
C ILE A 40 -6.34 3.12 8.64
N LEU A 41 -6.99 3.09 7.49
CA LEU A 41 -6.32 3.44 6.26
C LEU A 41 -5.90 4.91 6.24
N LYS A 42 -6.75 5.78 6.73
CA LYS A 42 -6.42 7.19 6.73
C LYS A 42 -5.27 7.49 7.69
N GLU A 43 -5.23 6.80 8.80
CA GLU A 43 -4.16 6.99 9.74
C GLU A 43 -2.85 6.45 9.17
N ALA A 44 -2.91 5.30 8.53
CA ALA A 44 -1.72 4.72 7.92
C ALA A 44 -1.15 5.67 6.86
N ALA A 45 -2.02 6.28 6.06
CA ALA A 45 -1.60 7.23 5.04
C ALA A 45 -0.95 8.46 5.68
N SER A 46 -1.61 9.05 6.65
CA SER A 46 -1.12 10.28 7.25
C SER A 46 0.19 10.08 8.00
N LEU A 47 0.28 9.00 8.78
CA LEU A 47 1.49 8.77 9.56
C LEU A 47 2.66 8.35 8.70
N SER A 48 2.39 7.91 7.49
CA SER A 48 3.45 7.50 6.58
C SER A 48 3.88 8.62 5.64
N GLY A 49 3.32 9.80 5.79
CA GLY A 49 3.75 10.95 5.03
C GLY A 49 2.90 11.31 3.83
N ALA A 50 1.77 10.66 3.65
CA ALA A 50 0.96 10.93 2.48
C ALA A 50 -0.04 12.05 2.71
N THR A 51 -0.41 12.72 1.64
CA THR A 51 -1.51 13.67 1.66
C THR A 51 -2.70 12.95 1.07
N ILE A 52 -3.81 12.92 1.80
CA ILE A 52 -5.00 12.22 1.32
C ILE A 52 -5.79 13.15 0.44
N ILE A 53 -6.15 12.68 -0.75
CA ILE A 53 -6.90 13.50 -1.69
C ILE A 53 -8.27 12.93 -2.01
N GLY A 54 -8.59 11.76 -1.52
CA GLY A 54 -9.94 11.20 -1.74
C GLY A 54 -10.09 9.87 -1.08
N GLU A 55 -11.32 9.42 -0.97
CA GLU A 55 -11.57 8.11 -0.38
C GLU A 55 -12.89 7.55 -0.87
N THR A 56 -12.99 6.24 -0.91
CA THR A 56 -14.22 5.55 -1.26
C THR A 56 -14.26 4.25 -0.46
N PHE A 57 -15.34 4.03 0.29
CA PHE A 57 -15.48 2.83 1.09
C PHE A 57 -16.88 2.25 0.90
N HIS A 58 -16.98 0.95 0.90
CA HIS A 58 -18.25 0.26 0.72
C HIS A 58 -18.33 -0.93 1.67
N LYS A 59 -19.47 -1.04 2.37
CA LYS A 59 -19.73 -2.14 3.26
C LYS A 59 -20.61 -3.12 2.53
N PHE A 60 -20.19 -4.38 2.44
CA PHE A 60 -20.98 -5.38 1.76
C PHE A 60 -21.89 -6.10 2.73
N GLN A 61 -22.98 -6.65 2.21
CA GLN A 61 -23.89 -7.47 2.99
C GLN A 61 -23.71 -8.90 2.49
N PRO A 62 -23.55 -9.86 3.38
CA PRO A 62 -23.73 -9.72 4.83
C PRO A 62 -22.46 -9.24 5.53
N VAL A 63 -21.28 -9.38 4.91
CA VAL A 63 -20.06 -8.97 5.58
C VAL A 63 -19.03 -8.49 4.58
N GLY A 64 -18.08 -7.71 5.05
CA GLY A 64 -16.93 -7.30 4.26
C GLY A 64 -16.90 -5.84 3.94
N VAL A 65 -15.71 -5.31 3.76
CA VAL A 65 -15.50 -3.91 3.42
C VAL A 65 -14.48 -3.82 2.30
N THR A 66 -14.70 -2.94 1.36
CA THR A 66 -13.71 -2.58 0.36
C THR A 66 -13.45 -1.10 0.51
N GLY A 67 -12.21 -0.70 0.46
CA GLY A 67 -11.89 0.70 0.59
C GLY A 67 -10.68 1.12 -0.20
N VAL A 68 -10.67 2.38 -0.62
CA VAL A 68 -9.57 2.97 -1.32
C VAL A 68 -9.35 4.35 -0.74
N VAL A 69 -8.11 4.67 -0.44
CA VAL A 69 -7.74 6.02 -0.06
C VAL A 69 -6.77 6.48 -1.15
N SER A 70 -7.13 7.54 -1.86
CA SER A 70 -6.26 8.10 -2.86
C SER A 70 -5.33 9.06 -2.18
N ILE A 71 -4.07 8.96 -2.46
CA ILE A 71 -3.09 9.80 -1.83
C ILE A 71 -2.28 10.47 -2.94
N ALA A 72 -1.62 11.51 -2.62
CA ALA A 72 -0.73 12.12 -3.54
C ALA A 72 0.63 11.58 -3.20
N GLU A 73 1.10 10.60 -3.95
CA GLU A 73 0.54 10.15 -5.16
C GLU A 73 0.22 8.70 -5.05
N TYR A 74 -0.82 8.28 -5.66
CA TYR A 74 -1.28 6.91 -5.82
C TYR A 74 -2.29 6.47 -4.75
N HIS A 75 -2.17 5.31 -4.12
CA HIS A 75 -3.31 4.82 -3.34
C HIS A 75 -2.98 3.75 -2.31
N ILE A 76 -3.92 3.56 -1.39
CA ILE A 76 -3.95 2.42 -0.48
C ILE A 76 -5.31 1.78 -0.66
N CYS A 77 -5.35 0.49 -0.96
CA CYS A 77 -6.58 -0.25 -1.13
C CYS A 77 -6.68 -1.40 -0.15
N ILE A 78 -7.89 -1.71 0.29
CA ILE A 78 -8.11 -2.85 1.17
C ILE A 78 -9.38 -3.57 0.77
N HIS A 79 -9.37 -4.89 0.91
CA HIS A 79 -10.55 -5.72 0.79
C HIS A 79 -10.54 -6.67 1.97
N THR A 80 -11.66 -6.77 2.69
CA THR A 80 -11.70 -7.62 3.86
C THR A 80 -12.65 -8.78 3.70
N TRP A 81 -12.29 -9.90 4.29
CA TRP A 81 -13.12 -11.07 4.37
C TRP A 81 -13.21 -11.46 5.85
N PRO A 82 -14.13 -10.84 6.60
CA PRO A 82 -14.23 -11.11 8.04
C PRO A 82 -14.45 -12.59 8.35
N GLU A 83 -15.15 -13.30 7.47
CA GLU A 83 -15.45 -14.70 7.69
C GLU A 83 -14.20 -15.58 7.64
N TYR A 84 -13.11 -15.06 7.04
CA TYR A 84 -11.86 -15.77 7.01
C TYR A 84 -10.79 -15.05 7.84
N SER A 85 -11.15 -14.01 8.55
CA SER A 85 -10.21 -13.18 9.30
C SER A 85 -9.06 -12.70 8.42
N TYR A 86 -9.35 -12.39 7.17
CA TYR A 86 -8.35 -12.09 6.17
C TYR A 86 -8.58 -10.74 5.52
N ALA A 87 -7.51 -10.03 5.25
CA ALA A 87 -7.59 -8.80 4.48
C ALA A 87 -6.49 -8.78 3.44
N SER A 88 -6.83 -8.32 2.23
CA SER A 88 -5.83 -8.07 1.23
C SER A 88 -5.64 -6.56 1.13
N VAL A 89 -4.41 -6.11 1.12
CA VAL A 89 -4.10 -4.70 1.08
C VAL A 89 -3.06 -4.48 0.03
N ASP A 90 -3.18 -3.40 -0.75
CA ASP A 90 -2.07 -3.03 -1.59
C ASP A 90 -1.83 -1.54 -1.48
N ILE A 91 -0.58 -1.14 -1.54
CA ILE A 91 -0.18 0.24 -1.42
C ILE A 91 0.76 0.52 -2.57
N PHE A 92 0.44 1.56 -3.34
CA PHE A 92 1.25 1.91 -4.48
C PHE A 92 1.66 3.37 -4.33
N SER A 93 2.94 3.66 -4.43
CA SER A 93 3.42 5.02 -4.28
C SER A 93 4.68 5.24 -5.10
N CYS A 94 4.90 6.48 -5.52
CA CYS A 94 6.14 6.79 -6.18
C CYS A 94 6.94 7.77 -5.37
N GLY A 95 6.44 8.21 -4.25
CA GLY A 95 7.12 9.26 -3.55
C GLY A 95 8.19 8.80 -2.63
N ASP A 96 9.28 9.55 -2.55
CA ASP A 96 10.30 9.20 -1.62
C ASP A 96 9.86 9.58 -0.23
N ASP A 97 8.90 10.46 -0.10
CA ASP A 97 8.49 10.88 1.20
C ASP A 97 7.48 9.95 1.84
N PHE A 98 6.95 9.00 1.14
CA PHE A 98 5.95 8.11 1.70
C PHE A 98 6.60 6.80 2.11
N ASN A 99 6.37 6.40 3.33
CA ASN A 99 6.99 5.20 3.85
C ASN A 99 6.05 4.01 3.74
N LEU A 100 6.23 3.21 2.69
CA LEU A 100 5.39 2.06 2.45
C LEU A 100 5.42 1.07 3.60
N GLU A 101 6.59 0.88 4.20
CA GLU A 101 6.69 -0.10 5.24
C GLU A 101 5.97 0.36 6.49
N THR A 102 6.06 1.61 6.84
CA THR A 102 5.35 2.14 8.00
C THR A 102 3.85 1.98 7.80
N ALA A 103 3.35 2.29 6.60
CA ALA A 103 1.92 2.16 6.32
C ALA A 103 1.49 0.71 6.47
N SER A 104 2.30 -0.22 5.96
CA SER A 104 2.00 -1.64 6.05
C SER A 104 1.94 -2.09 7.49
N GLN A 105 2.89 -1.65 8.30
CA GLN A 105 2.94 -2.06 9.69
C GLN A 105 1.75 -1.52 10.48
N ILE A 106 1.37 -0.27 10.24
CA ILE A 106 0.25 0.31 10.95
C ILE A 106 -1.03 -0.47 10.62
N ILE A 107 -1.24 -0.77 9.35
CA ILE A 107 -2.44 -1.49 8.96
C ILE A 107 -2.46 -2.87 9.61
N GLY A 108 -1.35 -3.59 9.55
CA GLY A 108 -1.29 -4.92 10.16
C GLY A 108 -1.55 -4.89 11.65
N GLN A 109 -0.97 -3.93 12.36
CA GLN A 109 -1.16 -3.84 13.78
C GLN A 109 -2.58 -3.46 14.13
N ARG A 110 -3.17 -2.51 13.41
CA ARG A 110 -4.49 -2.07 13.75
C ARG A 110 -5.55 -3.10 13.44
N LEU A 111 -5.30 -3.96 12.46
CA LEU A 111 -6.22 -5.05 12.16
C LEU A 111 -5.95 -6.26 13.05
N GLU A 112 -4.93 -6.16 13.91
CA GLU A 112 -4.55 -7.21 14.84
C GLU A 112 -4.16 -8.50 14.12
N SER A 113 -3.52 -8.37 12.96
CA SER A 113 -3.07 -9.52 12.20
C SER A 113 -1.89 -10.17 12.91
N THR A 114 -1.88 -11.49 13.00
CA THR A 114 -0.76 -12.18 13.61
C THR A 114 0.12 -12.87 12.57
N ASP A 115 -0.27 -12.82 11.29
CA ASP A 115 0.50 -13.50 10.27
C ASP A 115 0.38 -12.69 9.00
N SER A 116 1.45 -12.40 8.33
CA SER A 116 1.35 -11.60 7.12
C SER A 116 2.36 -12.05 6.10
N PHE A 117 1.99 -11.86 4.83
CA PHE A 117 2.87 -12.15 3.73
C PHE A 117 2.91 -10.92 2.85
N SER A 118 4.07 -10.53 2.38
CA SER A 118 4.16 -9.34 1.55
C SER A 118 5.04 -9.54 0.34
N ARG A 119 4.77 -8.81 -0.72
CA ARG A 119 5.58 -8.81 -1.88
C ARG A 119 5.75 -7.40 -2.29
N VAL A 120 6.93 -6.99 -2.70
CA VAL A 120 7.24 -5.66 -3.16
C VAL A 120 7.55 -5.74 -4.64
N ILE A 121 6.88 -4.92 -5.43
CA ILE A 121 7.05 -4.94 -6.87
C ILE A 121 7.40 -3.55 -7.34
N GLU A 122 8.51 -3.44 -8.11
CA GLU A 122 8.87 -2.17 -8.71
C GLU A 122 8.14 -2.05 -10.02
N ARG A 123 7.52 -0.91 -10.23
CA ARG A 123 6.68 -0.71 -11.41
C ARG A 123 7.29 0.35 -12.31
N GLY A 124 7.28 0.10 -13.61
CA GLY A 124 7.75 1.08 -14.56
C GLY A 124 9.25 1.24 -14.54
N LEU A 125 10.00 0.17 -14.67
CA LEU A 125 11.44 0.28 -14.64
C LEU A 125 11.96 1.07 -15.82
N ARG A 126 12.88 1.96 -15.58
CA ARG A 126 13.45 2.83 -16.61
C ARG A 126 14.97 2.86 -16.47
N ASP A 127 15.65 3.23 -17.59
CA ASP A 127 17.01 3.42 -17.58
C ASP A 127 17.28 4.59 -16.69
N GLY A 128 18.17 4.47 -15.85
CA GLY A 128 18.36 5.47 -14.92
C GLY A 128 19.01 6.65 -15.31
N GLN A 129 19.24 6.98 -16.47
CA GLN A 129 19.94 8.02 -16.74
C GLN A 129 19.27 9.14 -17.02
N SER A 130 18.67 9.53 -16.99
CA SER A 130 18.13 10.53 -17.36
C SER A 130 17.51 11.49 -16.69
N ASN A 131 18.05 12.24 -16.29
CA ASN A 131 17.47 13.18 -15.70
C ASN A 131 16.84 14.02 -16.63
N GLU A 132 17.26 14.11 -17.67
CA GLU A 132 16.69 14.94 -18.54
C GLU A 132 15.36 14.55 -18.72
N ASP A 133 15.07 13.40 -18.61
CA ASP A 133 13.84 13.01 -18.83
C ASP A 133 12.89 13.56 -17.94
N SER A 134 13.30 13.90 -16.90
CA SER A 134 12.36 14.27 -15.99
C SER A 134 11.76 15.54 -16.35
N ASN A 135 12.16 16.14 -17.29
CA ASN A 135 11.58 17.25 -17.62
C ASN A 135 10.44 17.11 -18.40
N LYS A 136 10.04 16.08 -18.73
CA LYS A 136 8.99 15.95 -19.52
C LYS A 136 7.85 16.07 -18.92
#